data_cffb310b902c38c66607a32ead913701
#
_entry.id   cffb310b902c38c66607a32ead913701
#
_cell.length_a   1.000
_cell.length_b   1.000
_cell.length_c   1.000
_cell.angle_alpha   90.00
_cell.angle_beta   90.00
_cell.angle_gamma   90.00
#
_symmetry.space_group_name_H-M   'P 1'
#
loop_
_entity.id
_entity.type
_entity.pdbx_description
1 polymer ?
#
loop_
_entity_poly.entity_id
_entity_poly.type
_entity_poly.pdbx_seq_one_letter_code
_entity_poly.pdbx_strand_id
1 'polypeptide(L)'
;KNLDFLGIDYLIPIGGDDTLSYGVTLHKAGVKVIGVPKTMDNDVPGTDYCIGFSTCVTRTLELTHSLRTSAGSHERFLVIEVFGRYAGFTALLPTLGGAANRCVIPEYKFDMEHLTELLVQDRFTNPSRYSVVLVSEGAMMQNQDQMMFQSEETDAFGHKKLGGIGDVVARQLKE
;
A
#
# COMPACT_ATOMS: atom_id res chain seq x y z
N LYS A 1 18.61 5.89 30.94
CA LYS A 1 18.25 5.18 32.21
C LYS A 1 17.90 3.72 32.00
N ASN A 2 16.89 3.38 31.17
CA ASN A 2 16.48 1.98 31.00
C ASN A 2 17.51 1.14 30.23
N LEU A 3 18.13 1.70 29.19
CA LEU A 3 19.18 1.01 28.42
C LEU A 3 20.44 0.79 29.28
N ASP A 4 20.85 1.78 30.06
CA ASP A 4 21.98 1.67 30.99
C ASP A 4 21.70 0.63 32.08
N PHE A 5 20.46 0.62 32.61
CA PHE A 5 20.05 -0.37 33.61
C PHE A 5 20.08 -1.80 33.07
N LEU A 6 19.72 -1.96 31.75
CA LEU A 6 19.75 -3.26 31.10
C LEU A 6 21.11 -3.63 30.52
N GLY A 7 22.14 -2.76 30.66
CA GLY A 7 23.47 -2.98 30.11
C GLY A 7 23.54 -3.04 28.60
N ILE A 8 22.63 -2.29 27.89
CA ILE A 8 22.59 -2.26 26.44
C ILE A 8 23.50 -1.15 25.92
N ASP A 9 24.56 -1.53 25.21
CA ASP A 9 25.54 -0.60 24.62
C ASP A 9 25.10 -0.08 23.24
N TYR A 10 24.38 -0.88 22.46
CA TYR A 10 23.93 -0.59 21.08
C TYR A 10 22.48 -0.97 20.91
N LEU A 11 21.76 -0.18 20.13
CA LEU A 11 20.38 -0.45 19.75
C LEU A 11 20.28 -0.60 18.21
N ILE A 12 19.67 -1.68 17.76
CA ILE A 12 19.41 -1.92 16.33
C ILE A 12 17.89 -1.95 16.12
N PRO A 13 17.25 -0.79 15.91
CA PRO A 13 15.83 -0.75 15.55
C PRO A 13 15.62 -1.26 14.13
N ILE A 14 14.71 -2.22 13.99
CA ILE A 14 14.31 -2.83 12.71
C ILE A 14 12.86 -2.44 12.48
N GLY A 15 12.59 -1.55 11.52
CA GLY A 15 11.22 -1.07 11.29
C GLY A 15 11.10 -0.08 10.15
N GLY A 16 9.90 0.48 10.00
CA GLY A 16 9.56 1.50 9.03
C GLY A 16 10.00 2.90 9.47
N ASP A 17 9.49 3.91 8.77
CA ASP A 17 9.86 5.32 8.96
C ASP A 17 9.71 5.79 10.41
N ASP A 18 8.58 5.54 11.05
CA ASP A 18 8.32 5.91 12.44
C ASP A 18 9.36 5.31 13.42
N THR A 19 9.65 4.02 13.26
CA THR A 19 10.63 3.32 14.10
C THR A 19 12.01 3.92 13.93
N LEU A 20 12.40 4.21 12.70
CA LEU A 20 13.72 4.76 12.38
C LEU A 20 13.84 6.23 12.80
N SER A 21 12.78 7.03 12.64
CA SER A 21 12.70 8.41 13.12
C SER A 21 12.87 8.48 14.64
N TYR A 22 12.25 7.54 15.38
CA TYR A 22 12.50 7.43 16.81
C TYR A 22 13.93 7.01 17.12
N GLY A 23 14.52 6.12 16.31
CA GLY A 23 15.94 5.76 16.39
C GLY A 23 16.87 6.97 16.25
N VAL A 24 16.56 7.88 15.31
CA VAL A 24 17.30 9.16 15.16
C VAL A 24 17.19 10.01 16.42
N THR A 25 16.02 10.08 17.03
CA THR A 25 15.82 10.82 18.30
C THR A 25 16.65 10.24 19.43
N LEU A 26 16.72 8.92 19.56
CA LEU A 26 17.58 8.24 20.53
C LEU A 26 19.07 8.48 20.25
N HIS A 27 19.47 8.48 18.99
CA HIS A 27 20.86 8.77 18.59
C HIS A 27 21.26 10.20 19.00
N LYS A 28 20.40 11.19 18.75
CA LYS A 28 20.62 12.58 19.20
C LYS A 28 20.72 12.70 20.74
N ALA A 29 20.07 11.79 21.47
CA ALA A 29 20.18 11.70 22.93
C ALA A 29 21.40 10.93 23.42
N GLY A 30 22.33 10.53 22.52
CA GLY A 30 23.59 9.88 22.86
C GLY A 30 23.57 8.34 22.84
N VAL A 31 22.46 7.72 22.44
CA VAL A 31 22.36 6.25 22.25
C VAL A 31 23.06 5.86 20.96
N LYS A 32 23.85 4.79 20.99
CA LYS A 32 24.46 4.23 19.78
C LYS A 32 23.40 3.41 19.02
N VAL A 33 22.94 3.93 17.86
CA VAL A 33 21.84 3.34 17.09
C VAL A 33 22.30 2.99 15.68
N ILE A 34 21.89 1.80 15.20
CA ILE A 34 22.03 1.38 13.80
C ILE A 34 20.65 0.98 13.32
N GLY A 35 20.02 1.81 12.45
CA GLY A 35 18.68 1.55 11.90
C GLY A 35 18.73 0.51 10.78
N VAL A 36 17.75 -0.42 10.77
CA VAL A 36 17.54 -1.38 9.67
C VAL A 36 16.14 -1.15 9.08
N PRO A 37 16.06 -0.69 7.82
CA PRO A 37 14.77 -0.38 7.20
C PRO A 37 13.99 -1.65 6.86
N LYS A 38 12.82 -1.81 7.50
CA LYS A 38 11.89 -2.91 7.30
C LYS A 38 10.47 -2.34 7.17
N THR A 39 9.99 -2.27 5.94
CA THR A 39 8.63 -1.88 5.60
C THR A 39 8.24 -2.49 4.25
N MET A 40 6.96 -2.67 4.03
CA MET A 40 6.44 -3.10 2.73
C MET A 40 6.25 -1.93 1.76
N ASP A 41 6.20 -0.70 2.23
CA ASP A 41 5.90 0.48 1.41
C ASP A 41 7.10 1.01 0.62
N ASN A 42 8.31 0.63 1.05
CA ASN A 42 9.59 1.05 0.45
C ASN A 42 9.77 2.58 0.42
N ASP A 43 9.31 3.26 1.46
CA ASP A 43 9.24 4.71 1.58
C ASP A 43 10.30 5.32 2.52
N VAL A 44 11.26 4.52 3.00
CA VAL A 44 12.33 4.98 3.88
C VAL A 44 13.45 5.63 3.06
N PRO A 45 13.74 6.93 3.25
CA PRO A 45 14.81 7.61 2.55
C PRO A 45 16.19 7.00 2.83
N GLY A 46 17.06 6.96 1.81
CA GLY A 46 18.44 6.50 1.94
C GLY A 46 18.65 5.01 1.74
N THR A 47 17.61 4.28 1.34
CA THR A 47 17.72 2.88 0.88
C THR A 47 16.96 2.68 -0.42
N ASP A 48 17.46 1.82 -1.28
CA ASP A 48 16.77 1.45 -2.54
C ASP A 48 15.68 0.41 -2.27
N TYR A 49 15.92 -0.48 -1.33
CA TYR A 49 15.00 -1.57 -0.96
C TYR A 49 14.93 -1.78 0.54
N CYS A 50 13.72 -1.71 1.08
CA CYS A 50 13.43 -2.10 2.46
C CYS A 50 13.21 -3.60 2.58
N ILE A 51 13.58 -4.17 3.74
CA ILE A 51 13.30 -5.56 4.06
C ILE A 51 11.77 -5.76 4.11
N GLY A 52 11.27 -6.74 3.37
CA GLY A 52 9.84 -7.05 3.28
C GLY A 52 9.15 -6.48 2.05
N PHE A 53 9.70 -5.48 1.37
CA PHE A 53 9.11 -4.87 0.18
C PHE A 53 8.95 -5.88 -0.97
N SER A 54 10.03 -6.53 -1.40
CA SER A 54 9.97 -7.54 -2.48
C SER A 54 9.03 -8.70 -2.13
N THR A 55 8.98 -9.10 -0.87
CA THR A 55 8.04 -10.12 -0.39
C THR A 55 6.60 -9.65 -0.54
N CYS A 56 6.30 -8.42 -0.18
CA CYS A 56 4.97 -7.84 -0.33
C CYS A 56 4.54 -7.82 -1.81
N VAL A 57 5.39 -7.32 -2.70
CA VAL A 57 5.13 -7.29 -4.15
C VAL A 57 4.84 -8.68 -4.70
N THR A 58 5.69 -9.67 -4.38
CA THR A 58 5.53 -11.06 -4.82
C THR A 58 4.22 -11.66 -4.31
N ARG A 59 3.89 -11.48 -3.02
CA ARG A 59 2.66 -11.99 -2.43
C ARG A 59 1.41 -11.33 -2.99
N THR A 60 1.44 -10.03 -3.22
CA THR A 60 0.34 -9.31 -3.87
C THR A 60 0.09 -9.86 -5.28
N LEU A 61 1.16 -10.09 -6.05
CA LEU A 61 1.09 -10.69 -7.38
C LEU A 61 0.47 -12.09 -7.34
N GLU A 62 0.97 -12.98 -6.49
CA GLU A 62 0.49 -14.36 -6.34
C GLU A 62 -0.99 -14.41 -5.94
N LEU A 63 -1.38 -13.63 -4.93
CA LEU A 63 -2.76 -13.58 -4.45
C LEU A 63 -3.70 -13.01 -5.50
N THR A 64 -3.29 -11.95 -6.20
CA THR A 64 -4.07 -11.36 -7.29
C THR A 64 -4.31 -12.38 -8.42
N HIS A 65 -3.27 -13.13 -8.81
CA HIS A 65 -3.41 -14.19 -9.81
C HIS A 65 -4.40 -15.27 -9.37
N SER A 66 -4.38 -15.67 -8.11
CA SER A 66 -5.34 -16.65 -7.56
C SER A 66 -6.78 -16.14 -7.62
N LEU A 67 -7.02 -14.85 -7.32
CA LEU A 67 -8.34 -14.23 -7.35
C LEU A 67 -8.89 -14.02 -8.77
N ARG A 68 -8.02 -13.87 -9.77
CA ARG A 68 -8.41 -13.69 -11.18
C ARG A 68 -9.26 -14.85 -11.70
N THR A 69 -9.01 -16.07 -11.25
CA THR A 69 -9.83 -17.24 -11.64
C THR A 69 -11.29 -17.05 -11.23
N SER A 70 -11.54 -16.57 -10.01
CA SER A 70 -12.89 -16.26 -9.54
C SER A 70 -13.51 -15.07 -10.30
N ALA A 71 -12.73 -14.03 -10.56
CA ALA A 71 -13.19 -12.87 -11.33
C ALA A 71 -13.62 -13.27 -12.74
N GLY A 72 -12.83 -14.11 -13.41
CA GLY A 72 -13.13 -14.61 -14.76
C GLY A 72 -14.35 -15.52 -14.83
N SER A 73 -14.52 -16.44 -13.86
CA SER A 73 -15.67 -17.34 -13.83
C SER A 73 -17.03 -16.62 -13.65
N HIS A 74 -17.01 -15.41 -13.09
CA HIS A 74 -18.20 -14.59 -12.85
C HIS A 74 -18.26 -13.33 -13.73
N GLU A 75 -17.29 -13.14 -14.62
CA GLU A 75 -17.18 -11.98 -15.52
C GLU A 75 -17.24 -10.64 -14.76
N ARG A 76 -16.49 -10.50 -13.65
CA ARG A 76 -16.59 -9.37 -12.73
C ARG A 76 -15.42 -8.39 -12.87
N PHE A 77 -15.64 -7.17 -12.37
CA PHE A 77 -14.55 -6.30 -11.92
C PHE A 77 -14.02 -6.82 -10.60
N LEU A 78 -12.70 -6.94 -10.48
CA LEU A 78 -12.00 -7.30 -9.26
C LEU A 78 -11.24 -6.07 -8.75
N VAL A 79 -11.65 -5.56 -7.61
CA VAL A 79 -10.99 -4.46 -6.91
C VAL A 79 -10.26 -5.03 -5.72
N ILE A 80 -8.96 -4.80 -5.63
CA ILE A 80 -8.12 -5.28 -4.53
C ILE A 80 -7.45 -4.06 -3.91
N GLU A 81 -7.81 -3.76 -2.66
CA GLU A 81 -7.13 -2.76 -1.86
C GLU A 81 -5.85 -3.35 -1.28
N VAL A 82 -4.74 -2.61 -1.44
CA VAL A 82 -3.41 -3.01 -0.96
C VAL A 82 -2.82 -1.90 -0.08
N PHE A 83 -1.84 -2.25 0.72
CA PHE A 83 -1.09 -1.27 1.50
C PHE A 83 -0.41 -0.24 0.60
N GLY A 84 -0.09 0.91 1.16
CA GLY A 84 0.55 2.01 0.47
C GLY A 84 -0.10 3.33 0.87
N ARG A 85 0.37 3.90 2.01
CA ARG A 85 -0.18 5.15 2.54
C ARG A 85 0.26 6.34 1.71
N TYR A 86 1.56 6.47 1.49
CA TYR A 86 2.19 7.60 0.79
C TYR A 86 2.96 7.15 -0.46
N ALA A 87 3.24 5.86 -0.58
CA ALA A 87 3.96 5.26 -1.69
C ALA A 87 3.15 4.12 -2.31
N GLY A 88 2.89 4.20 -3.61
CA GLY A 88 2.04 3.27 -4.35
C GLY A 88 2.76 2.05 -4.94
N PHE A 89 3.98 1.76 -4.54
CA PHE A 89 4.78 0.66 -5.10
C PHE A 89 4.11 -0.70 -4.96
N THR A 90 3.36 -0.93 -3.86
CA THR A 90 2.65 -2.19 -3.58
C THR A 90 1.48 -2.46 -4.54
N ALA A 91 0.93 -1.41 -5.16
CA ALA A 91 -0.06 -1.52 -6.24
C ALA A 91 0.61 -1.50 -7.62
N LEU A 92 1.58 -0.60 -7.81
CA LEU A 92 2.21 -0.34 -9.11
C LEU A 92 3.02 -1.54 -9.61
N LEU A 93 3.94 -2.09 -8.79
CA LEU A 93 4.85 -3.14 -9.25
C LEU A 93 4.13 -4.46 -9.57
N PRO A 94 3.17 -4.96 -8.78
CA PRO A 94 2.38 -6.13 -9.19
C PRO A 94 1.58 -5.88 -10.47
N THR A 95 1.08 -4.65 -10.69
CA THR A 95 0.38 -4.29 -11.92
C THR A 95 1.32 -4.34 -13.11
N LEU A 96 2.52 -3.77 -13.01
CA LEU A 96 3.57 -3.88 -14.04
C LEU A 96 4.00 -5.33 -14.28
N GLY A 97 3.99 -6.15 -13.23
CA GLY A 97 4.19 -7.60 -13.30
C GLY A 97 3.04 -8.40 -13.93
N GLY A 98 1.97 -7.74 -14.41
CA GLY A 98 0.85 -8.36 -15.10
C GLY A 98 -0.23 -8.94 -14.18
N ALA A 99 -0.21 -8.65 -12.87
CA ALA A 99 -1.22 -9.11 -11.94
C ALA A 99 -2.58 -8.41 -12.12
N ALA A 100 -2.57 -7.13 -12.46
CA ALA A 100 -3.76 -6.33 -12.66
C ALA A 100 -3.72 -5.56 -13.99
N ASN A 101 -4.88 -5.10 -14.46
CA ASN A 101 -5.00 -4.27 -15.65
C ASN A 101 -4.63 -2.81 -15.34
N ARG A 102 -5.07 -2.33 -14.18
CA ARG A 102 -4.88 -0.95 -13.72
C ARG A 102 -4.47 -0.92 -12.26
N CYS A 103 -3.87 0.22 -11.86
CA CYS A 103 -3.70 0.56 -10.45
C CYS A 103 -3.97 2.04 -10.22
N VAL A 104 -4.35 2.38 -8.99
CA VAL A 104 -4.40 3.76 -8.49
C VAL A 104 -3.50 3.87 -7.26
N ILE A 105 -2.73 4.94 -7.21
CA ILE A 105 -1.64 5.14 -6.25
C ILE A 105 -1.81 6.47 -5.51
N PRO A 106 -1.28 6.63 -4.29
CA PRO A 106 -1.48 7.85 -3.50
C PRO A 106 -0.80 9.09 -4.09
N GLU A 107 0.25 8.92 -4.91
CA GLU A 107 1.02 10.02 -5.51
C GLU A 107 0.21 10.85 -6.52
N TYR A 108 -0.85 10.26 -7.08
CA TYR A 108 -1.69 10.93 -8.08
C TYR A 108 -3.17 10.71 -7.78
N LYS A 109 -3.92 11.80 -7.68
CA LYS A 109 -5.38 11.74 -7.60
C LYS A 109 -5.95 11.17 -8.89
N PHE A 110 -6.86 10.21 -8.79
CA PHE A 110 -7.49 9.58 -9.94
C PHE A 110 -8.92 10.09 -10.17
N ASP A 111 -9.30 10.10 -11.44
CA ASP A 111 -10.68 10.34 -11.87
C ASP A 111 -11.43 9.01 -11.92
N MET A 112 -12.56 8.93 -11.23
CA MET A 112 -13.33 7.70 -11.13
C MET A 112 -14.06 7.35 -12.44
N GLU A 113 -14.58 8.34 -13.16
CA GLU A 113 -15.21 8.13 -14.46
C GLU A 113 -14.19 7.54 -15.45
N HIS A 114 -13.04 8.20 -15.55
CA HIS A 114 -11.98 7.72 -16.43
C HIS A 114 -11.46 6.33 -16.06
N LEU A 115 -11.30 6.04 -14.77
CA LEU A 115 -10.94 4.70 -14.30
C LEU A 115 -11.98 3.66 -14.70
N THR A 116 -13.27 4.00 -14.57
CA THR A 116 -14.39 3.12 -14.96
C THR A 116 -14.36 2.82 -16.45
N GLU A 117 -14.21 3.83 -17.29
CA GLU A 117 -14.09 3.66 -18.74
C GLU A 117 -12.96 2.70 -19.13
N LEU A 118 -11.78 2.90 -18.53
CA LEU A 118 -10.61 2.04 -18.77
C LEU A 118 -10.86 0.59 -18.33
N LEU A 119 -11.45 0.37 -17.16
CA LEU A 119 -11.77 -0.98 -16.66
C LEU A 119 -12.85 -1.67 -17.49
N VAL A 120 -13.86 -0.93 -17.96
CA VAL A 120 -14.90 -1.44 -18.89
C VAL A 120 -14.25 -1.85 -20.21
N GLN A 121 -13.38 -1.03 -20.77
CA GLN A 121 -12.64 -1.35 -21.99
C GLN A 121 -11.76 -2.60 -21.80
N ASP A 122 -11.00 -2.68 -20.71
CA ASP A 122 -10.18 -3.84 -20.39
C ASP A 122 -11.01 -5.12 -20.25
N ARG A 123 -12.17 -5.04 -19.58
CA ARG A 123 -13.12 -6.15 -19.45
C ARG A 123 -13.71 -6.57 -20.81
N PHE A 124 -14.02 -5.60 -21.65
CA PHE A 124 -14.60 -5.87 -22.97
C PHE A 124 -13.61 -6.57 -23.91
N THR A 125 -12.34 -6.17 -23.87
CA THR A 125 -11.27 -6.76 -24.70
C THR A 125 -10.74 -8.09 -24.15
N ASN A 126 -10.97 -8.38 -22.88
CA ASN A 126 -10.57 -9.65 -22.26
C ASN A 126 -11.53 -10.77 -22.68
N PRO A 127 -11.04 -11.88 -23.28
CA PRO A 127 -11.89 -13.02 -23.63
C PRO A 127 -12.68 -13.60 -22.46
N SER A 128 -12.14 -13.53 -21.24
CA SER A 128 -12.81 -14.00 -20.01
C SER A 128 -13.66 -12.93 -19.32
N ARG A 129 -13.85 -11.77 -19.97
CA ARG A 129 -14.78 -10.71 -19.55
C ARG A 129 -14.63 -10.22 -18.12
N TYR A 130 -13.40 -10.14 -17.60
CA TYR A 130 -13.11 -9.54 -16.30
C TYR A 130 -12.02 -8.46 -16.42
N SER A 131 -11.92 -7.61 -15.43
CA SER A 131 -10.86 -6.63 -15.28
C SER A 131 -10.46 -6.51 -13.82
N VAL A 132 -9.19 -6.21 -13.56
CA VAL A 132 -8.59 -6.15 -12.22
C VAL A 132 -7.96 -4.79 -12.01
N VAL A 133 -8.23 -4.18 -10.87
CA VAL A 133 -7.57 -2.95 -10.40
C VAL A 133 -6.98 -3.14 -9.01
N LEU A 134 -5.73 -2.75 -8.82
CA LEU A 134 -5.10 -2.61 -7.51
C LEU A 134 -5.26 -1.17 -7.02
N VAL A 135 -5.72 -1.00 -5.80
CA VAL A 135 -6.01 0.30 -5.20
C VAL A 135 -5.16 0.43 -3.94
N SER A 136 -4.21 1.38 -3.93
CA SER A 136 -3.48 1.69 -2.69
C SER A 136 -4.41 2.32 -1.65
N GLU A 137 -4.31 1.92 -0.39
CA GLU A 137 -5.16 2.43 0.71
C GLU A 137 -5.12 3.95 0.88
N GLY A 138 -4.00 4.58 0.49
CA GLY A 138 -3.80 6.03 0.52
C GLY A 138 -4.21 6.74 -0.78
N ALA A 139 -4.73 6.03 -1.78
CA ALA A 139 -5.17 6.65 -3.03
C ALA A 139 -6.36 7.60 -2.79
N MET A 140 -6.44 8.67 -3.58
CA MET A 140 -7.47 9.70 -3.47
C MET A 140 -8.12 9.97 -4.82
N MET A 141 -9.44 10.14 -4.83
CA MET A 141 -10.15 10.65 -6.00
C MET A 141 -9.92 12.16 -6.17
N GLN A 142 -10.08 12.67 -7.39
CA GLN A 142 -9.87 14.09 -7.72
C GLN A 142 -10.74 15.04 -6.86
N ASN A 143 -11.93 14.60 -6.49
CA ASN A 143 -12.88 15.36 -5.67
C ASN A 143 -12.68 15.21 -4.16
N GLN A 144 -11.63 14.53 -3.70
CA GLN A 144 -11.31 14.33 -2.30
C GLN A 144 -10.13 15.22 -1.86
N ASP A 145 -10.23 15.80 -0.68
CA ASP A 145 -9.15 16.60 -0.06
C ASP A 145 -8.33 15.81 0.96
N GLN A 146 -8.83 14.65 1.39
CA GLN A 146 -8.19 13.81 2.40
C GLN A 146 -8.31 12.32 2.02
N MET A 147 -7.35 11.53 2.48
CA MET A 147 -7.39 10.08 2.41
C MET A 147 -8.61 9.53 3.19
N MET A 148 -9.09 8.37 2.80
CA MET A 148 -10.18 7.69 3.50
C MET A 148 -9.67 6.97 4.74
N PHE A 149 -10.40 7.10 5.83
CA PHE A 149 -10.09 6.43 7.10
C PHE A 149 -11.21 5.48 7.49
N GLN A 150 -10.84 4.29 7.96
CA GLN A 150 -11.80 3.28 8.47
C GLN A 150 -12.34 3.66 9.86
N SER A 151 -11.54 4.37 10.66
CA SER A 151 -11.92 4.82 11.99
C SER A 151 -11.23 6.13 12.36
N GLU A 152 -11.80 6.84 13.33
CA GLU A 152 -11.21 8.04 13.95
C GLU A 152 -10.13 7.69 14.99
N GLU A 153 -10.00 6.41 15.36
CA GLU A 153 -9.00 5.95 16.32
C GLU A 153 -7.59 6.06 15.74
N THR A 154 -6.67 6.50 16.57
CA THR A 154 -5.25 6.62 16.21
C THR A 154 -4.44 5.52 16.91
N ASP A 155 -3.41 5.05 16.21
CA ASP A 155 -2.42 4.14 16.79
C ASP A 155 -1.46 4.87 17.75
N ALA A 156 -0.50 4.13 18.33
CA ALA A 156 0.49 4.68 19.26
C ALA A 156 1.42 5.76 18.65
N PHE A 157 1.44 5.88 17.32
CA PHE A 157 2.22 6.86 16.56
C PHE A 157 1.37 8.05 16.08
N GLY A 158 0.04 8.03 16.36
CA GLY A 158 -0.87 9.10 15.98
C GLY A 158 -1.47 8.95 14.58
N HIS A 159 -1.33 7.80 13.92
CA HIS A 159 -1.91 7.55 12.62
C HIS A 159 -3.31 6.96 12.73
N LYS A 160 -4.24 7.51 11.95
CA LYS A 160 -5.57 6.91 11.75
C LYS A 160 -5.46 5.70 10.84
N LYS A 161 -6.32 4.70 11.04
CA LYS A 161 -6.40 3.53 10.18
C LYS A 161 -6.97 3.90 8.82
N LEU A 162 -6.14 3.81 7.77
CA LEU A 162 -6.55 4.00 6.39
C LEU A 162 -7.37 2.82 5.87
N GLY A 163 -8.06 3.03 4.77
CA GLY A 163 -8.74 1.99 4.00
C GLY A 163 -10.19 2.34 3.67
N GLY A 164 -10.80 1.48 2.87
CA GLY A 164 -12.17 1.63 2.38
C GLY A 164 -12.28 2.32 1.03
N ILE A 165 -11.18 2.82 0.46
CA ILE A 165 -11.18 3.39 -0.89
C ILE A 165 -11.50 2.31 -1.94
N GLY A 166 -11.02 1.08 -1.75
CA GLY A 166 -11.35 -0.05 -2.60
C GLY A 166 -12.85 -0.37 -2.59
N ASP A 167 -13.49 -0.29 -1.43
CA ASP A 167 -14.95 -0.46 -1.30
C ASP A 167 -15.73 0.62 -2.05
N VAL A 168 -15.25 1.86 -2.02
CA VAL A 168 -15.89 2.98 -2.74
C VAL A 168 -15.74 2.76 -4.24
N VAL A 169 -14.53 2.43 -4.72
CA VAL A 169 -14.29 2.10 -6.13
C VAL A 169 -15.19 0.94 -6.58
N ALA A 170 -15.27 -0.13 -5.77
CA ALA A 170 -16.11 -1.30 -6.11
C ALA A 170 -17.62 -0.96 -6.16
N ARG A 171 -18.11 -0.07 -5.30
CA ARG A 171 -19.51 0.38 -5.32
C ARG A 171 -19.81 1.21 -6.56
N GLN A 172 -18.96 2.16 -6.90
CA GLN A 172 -19.13 3.01 -8.07
C GLN A 172 -19.03 2.24 -9.40
N LEU A 173 -18.23 1.17 -9.46
CA LEU A 173 -18.20 0.28 -10.62
C LEU A 173 -19.45 -0.58 -10.78
N LYS A 174 -20.30 -0.68 -9.76
CA LYS A 174 -21.53 -1.46 -9.78
C LYS A 174 -22.75 -0.66 -10.28
N GLU A 175 -22.70 0.66 -10.16
CA GLU A 175 -23.73 1.60 -10.65
C GLU A 175 -23.59 1.83 -12.14
#